data_2a47203c533ffd50ecc681b4dff7561d
#
_entry.id   2a47203c533ffd50ecc681b4dff7561d
#
_cell.length_a   1.000
_cell.length_b   1.000
_cell.length_c   1.000
_cell.angle_alpha   90.00
_cell.angle_beta   90.00
_cell.angle_gamma   90.00
#
_symmetry.space_group_name_H-M   'P 1'
#
loop_
_entity.id
_entity.type
_entity.pdbx_description
1 polymer ?
#
loop_
_entity_poly.entity_id
_entity_poly.type
_entity_poly.pdbx_seq_one_letter_code
_entity_poly.pdbx_strand_id
1 'polypeptide(L)'
;MKNHNKFSCFGNALKIIWQEKMFKVWLGICTFGITIGLIVGIGMTQLVLLVAIACIGLALEIANTGVEKMMDIIHPSYSEKVKVVKDLYAAVPSFVYSAYIISWLILVMPKIFEKVF
;
A
#
# COMPACT_ATOMS: atom_id res chain seq x y z
N MET A 1 17.93 -1.60 25.15
CA MET A 1 17.73 -0.67 24.05
C MET A 1 17.40 0.69 24.58
N LYS A 2 18.25 1.62 24.30
CA LYS A 2 18.07 3.00 24.76
C LYS A 2 17.23 3.79 23.78
N ASN A 3 16.45 4.73 24.31
CA ASN A 3 15.79 5.74 23.48
C ASN A 3 14.94 5.18 22.35
N HIS A 4 14.26 4.08 22.64
CA HIS A 4 13.42 3.42 21.65
C HIS A 4 12.03 4.03 21.72
N ASN A 5 11.81 5.15 21.03
CA ASN A 5 10.51 5.79 21.00
C ASN A 5 9.81 5.53 19.66
N LYS A 6 8.50 5.76 19.64
CA LYS A 6 7.65 5.44 18.48
C LYS A 6 8.02 6.25 17.24
N PHE A 7 8.41 7.51 17.41
CA PHE A 7 8.78 8.34 16.28
C PHE A 7 10.07 7.87 15.63
N SER A 8 11.05 7.47 16.45
CA SER A 8 12.30 6.91 15.94
C SER A 8 12.06 5.61 15.17
N CYS A 9 11.21 4.72 15.72
CA CYS A 9 10.85 3.47 15.06
C CYS A 9 10.15 3.72 13.73
N PHE A 10 9.23 4.66 13.70
CA PHE A 10 8.49 5.00 12.49
C PHE A 10 9.43 5.54 11.41
N GLY A 11 10.33 6.45 11.77
CA GLY A 11 11.31 6.98 10.83
C GLY A 11 12.22 5.91 10.26
N ASN A 12 12.68 4.99 11.10
CA ASN A 12 13.52 3.87 10.66
C ASN A 12 12.76 2.95 9.71
N ALA A 13 11.51 2.65 10.04
CA ALA A 13 10.65 1.82 9.19
C ALA A 13 10.45 2.44 7.82
N LEU A 14 10.23 3.75 7.75
CA LEU A 14 10.06 4.44 6.48
C LEU A 14 11.33 4.39 5.64
N LYS A 15 12.50 4.50 6.25
CA LYS A 15 13.77 4.37 5.53
C LYS A 15 13.93 3.00 4.91
N ILE A 16 13.56 1.95 5.66
CA ILE A 16 13.66 0.57 5.19
C ILE A 16 12.67 0.31 4.07
N ILE A 17 11.40 0.71 4.25
CA ILE A 17 10.37 0.42 3.27
C ILE A 17 10.58 1.22 1.98
N TRP A 18 11.22 2.37 2.06
CA TRP A 18 11.51 3.19 0.88
C TRP A 18 12.45 2.48 -0.09
N GLN A 19 13.19 1.49 0.37
CA GLN A 19 14.04 0.66 -0.48
C GLN A 19 13.24 -0.37 -1.29
N GLU A 20 11.99 -0.61 -0.90
CA GLU A 20 11.15 -1.60 -1.57
C GLU A 20 10.48 -0.98 -2.80
N LYS A 21 10.71 -1.59 -3.96
CA LYS A 21 10.19 -1.09 -5.23
C LYS A 21 8.66 -1.07 -5.25
N MET A 22 8.03 -2.15 -4.77
CA MET A 22 6.57 -2.25 -4.82
C MET A 22 5.89 -1.20 -3.96
N PHE A 23 6.47 -0.85 -2.81
CA PHE A 23 5.93 0.21 -1.98
C PHE A 23 5.91 1.54 -2.73
N LYS A 24 7.01 1.87 -3.42
CA LYS A 24 7.09 3.11 -4.20
C LYS A 24 6.11 3.12 -5.36
N VAL A 25 5.96 1.98 -6.04
CA VAL A 25 5.03 1.86 -7.16
C VAL A 25 3.60 2.13 -6.68
N TRP A 26 3.18 1.48 -5.59
CA TRP A 26 1.82 1.65 -5.09
C TRP A 26 1.59 3.03 -4.50
N LEU A 27 2.60 3.59 -3.82
CA LEU A 27 2.52 4.97 -3.34
C LEU A 27 2.29 5.93 -4.52
N GLY A 28 3.01 5.75 -5.61
CA GLY A 28 2.85 6.55 -6.81
C GLY A 28 1.47 6.41 -7.43
N ILE A 29 0.99 5.18 -7.58
CA ILE A 29 -0.33 4.90 -8.15
C ILE A 29 -1.43 5.54 -7.29
N CYS A 30 -1.36 5.35 -5.98
CA CYS A 30 -2.36 5.90 -5.07
C CYS A 30 -2.37 7.43 -5.09
N THR A 31 -1.19 8.04 -5.05
CA THR A 31 -1.07 9.50 -5.07
C THR A 31 -1.58 10.08 -6.38
N PHE A 32 -1.22 9.46 -7.50
CA PHE A 32 -1.68 9.88 -8.82
C PHE A 32 -3.20 9.78 -8.93
N GLY A 33 -3.77 8.65 -8.48
CA GLY A 33 -5.21 8.45 -8.53
C GLY A 33 -5.98 9.44 -7.67
N ILE A 34 -5.49 9.73 -6.47
CA ILE A 34 -6.12 10.71 -5.58
C ILE A 34 -6.03 12.12 -6.19
N THR A 35 -4.89 12.46 -6.79
CA THR A 35 -4.72 13.75 -7.45
C THR A 35 -5.72 13.94 -8.57
N ILE A 36 -5.93 12.93 -9.41
CA ILE A 36 -6.95 12.98 -10.45
C ILE A 36 -8.33 13.18 -9.84
N GLY A 37 -8.64 12.45 -8.78
CA GLY A 37 -9.92 12.59 -8.07
C GLY A 37 -10.16 14.02 -7.59
N LEU A 38 -9.13 14.65 -7.03
CA LEU A 38 -9.22 16.04 -6.58
C LEU A 38 -9.46 16.99 -7.75
N ILE A 39 -8.77 16.79 -8.86
CA ILE A 39 -8.91 17.64 -10.04
C ILE A 39 -10.32 17.55 -10.61
N VAL A 40 -10.91 16.36 -10.69
CA VAL A 40 -12.25 16.20 -11.24
C VAL A 40 -13.36 16.50 -10.22
N GLY A 41 -13.01 16.75 -8.97
CA GLY A 41 -13.95 17.23 -7.97
C GLY A 41 -14.79 16.17 -7.31
N ILE A 42 -14.17 15.06 -6.87
CA ILE A 42 -14.89 14.07 -6.07
C ILE A 42 -15.25 14.67 -4.71
N GLY A 43 -16.30 14.14 -4.07
CA GLY A 43 -16.76 14.62 -2.79
C GLY A 43 -15.78 14.27 -1.66
N MET A 44 -15.94 14.95 -0.53
CA MET A 44 -15.06 14.75 0.62
C MET A 44 -15.12 13.31 1.15
N THR A 45 -16.31 12.74 1.23
CA THR A 45 -16.47 11.35 1.69
C THR A 45 -15.73 10.38 0.76
N GLN A 46 -15.84 10.59 -0.53
CA GLN A 46 -15.16 9.76 -1.53
C GLN A 46 -13.65 9.88 -1.43
N LEU A 47 -13.16 11.10 -1.21
CA LEU A 47 -11.73 11.35 -1.00
C LEU A 47 -11.22 10.60 0.23
N VAL A 48 -11.94 10.71 1.35
CA VAL A 48 -11.55 10.02 2.59
C VAL A 48 -11.50 8.51 2.39
N LEU A 49 -12.48 7.95 1.67
CA LEU A 49 -12.49 6.51 1.37
C LEU A 49 -11.26 6.09 0.59
N LEU A 50 -10.91 6.82 -0.46
CA LEU A 50 -9.75 6.49 -1.28
C LEU A 50 -8.44 6.59 -0.49
N VAL A 51 -8.30 7.64 0.32
CA VAL A 51 -7.11 7.82 1.15
C VAL A 51 -7.01 6.70 2.17
N ALA A 52 -8.13 6.33 2.81
CA ALA A 52 -8.13 5.27 3.81
C ALA A 52 -7.72 3.92 3.19
N ILE A 53 -8.29 3.58 2.03
CA ILE A 53 -7.94 2.32 1.36
C ILE A 53 -6.46 2.33 0.96
N ALA A 54 -5.97 3.44 0.42
CA ALA A 54 -4.57 3.57 0.04
C ALA A 54 -3.64 3.37 1.23
N CYS A 55 -3.95 4.00 2.36
CA CYS A 55 -3.14 3.88 3.57
C CYS A 55 -3.14 2.45 4.13
N ILE A 56 -4.30 1.79 4.13
CA ILE A 56 -4.39 0.40 4.56
C ILE A 56 -3.52 -0.49 3.67
N GLY A 57 -3.61 -0.31 2.36
CA GLY A 57 -2.80 -1.09 1.43
C GLY A 57 -1.31 -0.89 1.63
N LEU A 58 -0.87 0.34 1.83
CA LEU A 58 0.54 0.64 2.07
C LEU A 58 1.01 0.10 3.41
N ALA A 59 0.16 0.16 4.44
CA ALA A 59 0.47 -0.43 5.75
C ALA A 59 0.67 -1.94 5.64
N LEU A 60 -0.18 -2.61 4.88
CA LEU A 60 -0.06 -4.06 4.67
C LEU A 60 1.17 -4.41 3.83
N GLU A 61 1.58 -3.52 2.93
CA GLU A 61 2.84 -3.70 2.20
C GLU A 61 4.04 -3.66 3.14
N ILE A 62 4.02 -2.75 4.10
CA ILE A 62 5.05 -2.69 5.14
C ILE A 62 5.06 -3.98 5.95
N ALA A 63 3.89 -4.48 6.35
CA ALA A 63 3.76 -5.73 7.09
C ALA A 63 4.30 -6.92 6.28
N ASN A 64 4.01 -6.97 4.98
CA ASN A 64 4.52 -8.01 4.10
C ASN A 64 6.05 -7.99 4.05
N THR A 65 6.65 -6.82 3.92
CA THR A 65 8.11 -6.67 3.93
C THR A 65 8.70 -7.18 5.23
N GLY A 66 8.04 -6.87 6.36
CA GLY A 66 8.48 -7.37 7.66
C GLY A 66 8.46 -8.88 7.75
N VAL A 67 7.40 -9.50 7.23
CA VAL A 67 7.30 -10.97 7.21
C VAL A 67 8.39 -11.59 6.33
N GLU A 68 8.64 -11.00 5.15
CA GLU A 68 9.71 -11.49 4.28
C GLU A 68 11.06 -11.47 4.97
N LYS A 69 11.38 -10.36 5.65
CA LYS A 69 12.64 -10.23 6.37
C LYS A 69 12.73 -11.21 7.54
N MET A 70 11.61 -11.41 8.25
CA MET A 70 11.55 -12.37 9.35
C MET A 70 11.81 -13.80 8.85
N MET A 71 11.19 -14.17 7.74
CA MET A 71 11.38 -15.52 7.18
C MET A 71 12.81 -15.72 6.68
N ASP A 72 13.44 -14.69 6.14
CA ASP A 72 14.84 -14.77 5.71
C ASP A 72 15.80 -14.97 6.90
N ILE A 73 15.46 -14.41 8.06
CA ILE A 73 16.25 -14.59 9.28
C ILE A 73 16.07 -16.01 9.84
N ILE A 74 14.82 -16.47 9.90
CA ILE A 74 14.50 -17.79 10.49
C ILE A 74 14.98 -18.92 9.59
N HIS A 75 14.83 -18.77 8.27
CA HIS A 75 15.13 -19.81 7.30
C HIS A 75 15.80 -19.22 6.06
N PRO A 76 17.13 -18.97 6.13
CA PRO A 76 17.82 -18.28 5.04
C PRO A 76 17.88 -19.06 3.73
N SER A 77 17.81 -20.39 3.80
CA SER A 77 17.85 -21.20 2.58
C SER A 77 16.45 -21.37 1.98
N TYR A 78 16.42 -21.70 0.70
CA TYR A 78 15.14 -21.94 0.00
C TYR A 78 14.39 -23.11 0.61
N SER A 79 13.09 -22.94 0.76
CA SER A 79 12.18 -23.99 1.25
C SER A 79 10.80 -23.72 0.64
N GLU A 80 10.13 -24.80 0.20
CA GLU A 80 8.78 -24.71 -0.30
C GLU A 80 7.81 -24.15 0.74
N LYS A 81 8.00 -24.52 2.01
CA LYS A 81 7.15 -24.03 3.09
C LYS A 81 7.32 -22.53 3.31
N VAL A 82 8.56 -22.06 3.27
CA VAL A 82 8.86 -20.62 3.39
C VAL A 82 8.25 -19.85 2.23
N LYS A 83 8.38 -20.39 1.01
CA LYS A 83 7.80 -19.78 -0.18
C LYS A 83 6.27 -19.63 -0.04
N VAL A 84 5.60 -20.66 0.47
CA VAL A 84 4.14 -20.60 0.68
C VAL A 84 3.76 -19.48 1.64
N VAL A 85 4.48 -19.32 2.75
CA VAL A 85 4.23 -18.26 3.72
C VAL A 85 4.42 -16.89 3.07
N LYS A 86 5.52 -16.70 2.33
CA LYS A 86 5.81 -15.44 1.66
C LYS A 86 4.73 -15.11 0.63
N ASP A 87 4.32 -16.09 -0.16
CA ASP A 87 3.28 -15.89 -1.19
C ASP A 87 1.93 -15.51 -0.57
N LEU A 88 1.55 -16.18 0.52
CA LEU A 88 0.31 -15.86 1.22
C LEU A 88 0.31 -14.43 1.73
N TYR A 89 1.40 -14.01 2.35
CA TYR A 89 1.49 -12.66 2.90
C TYR A 89 1.55 -11.61 1.80
N ALA A 90 2.18 -11.92 0.67
CA ALA A 90 2.23 -11.01 -0.47
C ALA A 90 0.85 -10.79 -1.09
N ALA A 91 -0.06 -11.75 -0.95
CA ALA A 91 -1.42 -11.61 -1.45
C ALA A 91 -2.24 -10.59 -0.65
N VAL A 92 -1.91 -10.36 0.62
CA VAL A 92 -2.71 -9.49 1.50
C VAL A 92 -2.79 -8.05 0.96
N PRO A 93 -1.68 -7.35 0.70
CA PRO A 93 -1.79 -6.00 0.15
C PRO A 93 -2.42 -5.99 -1.25
N SER A 94 -2.27 -7.06 -2.01
CA SER A 94 -2.85 -7.14 -3.35
C SER A 94 -4.36 -7.02 -3.35
N PHE A 95 -5.04 -7.61 -2.36
CA PHE A 95 -6.49 -7.47 -2.22
C PHE A 95 -6.89 -6.02 -1.96
N VAL A 96 -6.15 -5.32 -1.11
CA VAL A 96 -6.47 -3.92 -0.80
C VAL A 96 -6.19 -3.03 -2.01
N TYR A 97 -5.12 -3.28 -2.75
CA TYR A 97 -4.83 -2.52 -3.97
C TYR A 97 -5.90 -2.76 -5.04
N SER A 98 -6.40 -4.00 -5.14
CA SER A 98 -7.53 -4.29 -6.02
C SER A 98 -8.77 -3.50 -5.60
N ALA A 99 -9.04 -3.45 -4.31
CA ALA A 99 -10.15 -2.66 -3.78
C ALA A 99 -9.97 -1.16 -4.09
N TYR A 100 -8.75 -0.66 -4.00
CA TYR A 100 -8.47 0.74 -4.35
C TYR A 100 -8.78 1.01 -5.83
N ILE A 101 -8.31 0.17 -6.71
CA ILE A 101 -8.52 0.34 -8.15
C ILE A 101 -10.02 0.27 -8.49
N ILE A 102 -10.73 -0.70 -7.94
CA ILE A 102 -12.17 -0.85 -8.18
C ILE A 102 -12.92 0.37 -7.64
N SER A 103 -12.59 0.81 -6.43
CA SER A 103 -13.22 1.99 -5.82
C SER A 103 -12.93 3.24 -6.64
N TRP A 104 -11.71 3.38 -7.13
CA TRP A 104 -11.33 4.51 -7.97
C TRP A 104 -12.16 4.53 -9.27
N LEU A 105 -12.30 3.36 -9.90
CA LEU A 105 -13.09 3.27 -11.14
C LEU A 105 -14.55 3.65 -10.89
N ILE A 106 -15.11 3.25 -9.76
CA ILE A 106 -16.51 3.54 -9.44
C ILE A 106 -16.71 5.01 -9.07
N LEU A 107 -15.77 5.60 -8.32
CA LEU A 107 -15.94 6.94 -7.76
C LEU A 107 -15.41 8.05 -8.67
N VAL A 108 -14.32 7.81 -9.36
CA VAL A 108 -13.62 8.85 -10.11
C VAL A 108 -13.96 8.83 -11.59
N MET A 109 -14.06 7.65 -12.21
CA MET A 109 -14.33 7.56 -13.65
C MET A 109 -15.62 8.25 -14.07
N PRO A 110 -16.75 8.12 -13.35
CA PRO A 110 -17.96 8.86 -13.76
C PRO A 110 -17.75 10.37 -13.76
N LYS A 111 -16.95 10.88 -12.82
CA LYS A 111 -16.65 12.32 -12.78
C LYS A 111 -15.78 12.75 -13.97
N ILE A 112 -14.86 11.90 -14.39
CA ILE A 112 -14.05 12.18 -15.57
C ILE A 112 -14.94 12.26 -16.81
N PHE A 113 -15.86 11.29 -16.98
CA PHE A 113 -16.76 11.29 -18.11
C PHE A 113 -17.67 12.51 -18.14
N GLU A 114 -18.16 12.95 -16.97
CA GLU A 114 -18.95 14.17 -16.88
C GLU A 114 -18.18 15.39 -17.37
N LYS A 115 -16.90 15.47 -17.07
CA LYS A 115 -16.07 16.62 -17.44
C LYS A 115 -15.62 16.60 -18.89
N VAL A 116 -15.44 15.43 -19.47
CA VAL A 116 -14.91 15.27 -20.83
C VAL A 116 -16.03 15.15 -21.85
N PHE A 117 -17.13 14.50 -21.47
CA PHE A 117 -18.29 14.27 -22.34
C PHE A 117 -19.54 14.92 -21.73
#